data_df2925f056ee7597923117a00b8109fc
#
_entry.id   df2925f056ee7597923117a00b8109fc
#
_cell.length_a   1.000
_cell.length_b   1.000
_cell.length_c   1.000
_cell.angle_alpha   90.00
_cell.angle_beta   90.00
_cell.angle_gamma   90.00
#
_symmetry.space_group_name_H-M   'P 1'
#
loop_
_entity.id
_entity.type
_entity.pdbx_description
1 polymer ?
#
loop_
_entity_poly.entity_id
_entity_poly.type
_entity_poly.pdbx_seq_one_letter_code
_entity_poly.pdbx_strand_id
1 'polypeptide(L)'
;MEKAPPGAILLLMLFAHSCAVALNATNDPGADEFHVGVILDLGSLVGKEARTSISMAVEDFYASHKNYRTRLVLHVRDSRGNNFQAASAALDLLNNYNVKAIIGPQKSSEAFFMTDIANITLDLLNNYNVKAIIGPQKSSEAFFMTDIANISEVPVISFTTTSPSLTSDNNPYFLRATINDSTQVNSIASLIKYYGWREVVPIYIDTDYGRSIIPDLLEALQGNDARVPYQSIIPQSATSEQITQELYKLMTMQTRVFIVHMTSPMASVLFTKAKEVGMMDKGYVWIVTFGVASLIGSLNPSVLEAMNGALGVGVYVPKSTELDNFTVRWNTRFRMDNPNDPLLKLSIFGLWGYDTIWAVAQAVEKAKSTKDTVQIQHMTNSMTSLKVPKETENGLKFLNAILQYKFRGLSGYFDLSGRQLQPSTFQIINIVGKGWRDVGFWTAQDGFSQRLTRPRSNGTYLSTKPDLNPVIWPGESTNIPRGWEIPTSGKKLQVGVCTSDGYPEYIYAEKDPLIVGMTKASGLAIEVFEETVKRLPYALPYEYVFYNTTENISSSYDDFVYQVYLKASKTL
;
A
#
# COMPACT_ATOMS: atom_id res chain seq x y z
N MET A 1 -1.96 -18.70 -55.56
CA MET A 1 -2.90 -18.79 -54.41
C MET A 1 -2.90 -20.28 -54.00
N GLU A 2 -1.97 -20.65 -53.14
CA GLU A 2 -1.89 -21.98 -52.56
C GLU A 2 -2.77 -22.06 -51.31
N LYS A 3 -3.62 -23.05 -51.28
CA LYS A 3 -4.52 -23.33 -50.13
C LYS A 3 -3.71 -24.03 -49.03
N ALA A 4 -3.70 -23.41 -47.86
CA ALA A 4 -3.15 -24.02 -46.64
C ALA A 4 -3.89 -25.33 -46.31
N PRO A 5 -3.17 -26.38 -45.83
CA PRO A 5 -3.77 -27.66 -45.56
C PRO A 5 -4.65 -27.62 -44.30
N PRO A 6 -5.78 -28.39 -44.28
CA PRO A 6 -6.77 -28.34 -43.20
C PRO A 6 -6.29 -28.84 -41.82
N GLY A 7 -5.04 -29.35 -41.73
CA GLY A 7 -4.44 -29.78 -40.46
C GLY A 7 -3.94 -28.65 -39.55
N ALA A 8 -3.64 -27.45 -40.10
CA ALA A 8 -3.10 -26.34 -39.32
C ALA A 8 -4.13 -25.63 -38.47
N ILE A 9 -5.41 -25.65 -38.87
CA ILE A 9 -6.53 -25.01 -38.13
C ILE A 9 -6.94 -25.89 -36.93
N LEU A 10 -6.81 -27.22 -37.06
CA LEU A 10 -7.11 -28.15 -35.97
C LEU A 10 -6.05 -28.09 -34.85
N LEU A 11 -4.78 -27.79 -35.19
CA LEU A 11 -3.69 -27.65 -34.21
C LEU A 11 -3.81 -26.34 -33.41
N LEU A 12 -4.32 -25.26 -34.01
CA LEU A 12 -4.55 -23.98 -33.33
C LEU A 12 -5.77 -24.03 -32.36
N MET A 13 -6.75 -24.85 -32.65
CA MET A 13 -7.88 -25.06 -31.72
C MET A 13 -7.53 -25.99 -30.54
N LEU A 14 -6.56 -26.88 -30.68
CA LEU A 14 -6.09 -27.74 -29.60
C LEU A 14 -5.17 -27.01 -28.60
N PHE A 15 -4.47 -25.95 -28.99
CA PHE A 15 -3.69 -25.13 -28.08
C PHE A 15 -4.51 -24.11 -27.27
N ALA A 16 -5.73 -23.79 -27.68
CA ALA A 16 -6.62 -22.90 -26.91
C ALA A 16 -7.35 -23.60 -25.73
N HIS A 17 -7.28 -24.93 -25.64
CA HIS A 17 -7.98 -25.71 -24.60
C HIS A 17 -7.11 -26.17 -23.43
N SER A 18 -5.84 -25.78 -23.38
CA SER A 18 -4.88 -26.37 -22.44
C SER A 18 -4.48 -25.50 -21.25
N CYS A 19 -5.43 -24.79 -20.62
CA CYS A 19 -5.16 -24.15 -19.32
C CYS A 19 -6.35 -24.15 -18.34
N ALA A 20 -7.30 -25.06 -18.49
CA ALA A 20 -8.32 -25.32 -17.48
C ALA A 20 -7.82 -26.46 -16.57
N VAL A 21 -7.01 -26.13 -15.56
CA VAL A 21 -6.72 -27.08 -14.49
C VAL A 21 -7.88 -27.01 -13.51
N ALA A 22 -8.82 -27.92 -13.63
CA ALA A 22 -9.75 -28.22 -12.55
C ALA A 22 -8.94 -28.89 -11.42
N LEU A 23 -8.77 -28.18 -10.31
CA LEU A 23 -8.20 -28.74 -9.08
C LEU A 23 -9.29 -29.61 -8.44
N ASN A 24 -9.33 -30.89 -8.85
CA ASN A 24 -10.28 -31.86 -8.32
C ASN A 24 -9.87 -32.22 -6.89
N ALA A 25 -10.65 -31.73 -5.91
CA ALA A 25 -10.76 -32.40 -4.63
C ALA A 25 -11.36 -33.80 -4.87
N THR A 26 -10.90 -34.81 -4.13
CA THR A 26 -11.30 -36.22 -4.19
C THR A 26 -12.82 -36.36 -4.36
N ASN A 27 -13.26 -37.01 -5.45
CA ASN A 27 -14.64 -37.30 -5.75
C ASN A 27 -15.28 -38.13 -4.63
N ASP A 28 -16.04 -37.45 -3.77
CA ASP A 28 -16.97 -38.08 -2.84
C ASP A 28 -18.35 -38.06 -3.51
N PRO A 29 -18.92 -39.18 -3.95
CA PRO A 29 -20.13 -39.21 -4.83
C PRO A 29 -21.42 -38.71 -4.19
N GLY A 30 -21.35 -38.17 -2.98
CA GLY A 30 -22.48 -37.60 -2.23
C GLY A 30 -22.29 -36.14 -1.79
N ALA A 31 -21.20 -35.50 -2.15
CA ALA A 31 -20.93 -34.12 -1.73
C ALA A 31 -21.55 -33.09 -2.71
N ASP A 32 -22.17 -32.06 -2.15
CA ASP A 32 -22.69 -30.93 -2.93
C ASP A 32 -21.56 -30.01 -3.37
N GLU A 33 -21.29 -29.93 -4.66
CA GLU A 33 -20.27 -29.02 -5.19
C GLU A 33 -20.72 -27.56 -5.16
N PHE A 34 -19.83 -26.69 -4.69
CA PHE A 34 -19.98 -25.24 -4.73
C PHE A 34 -18.88 -24.65 -5.61
N HIS A 35 -19.25 -24.25 -6.81
CA HIS A 35 -18.32 -23.72 -7.80
C HIS A 35 -17.95 -22.27 -7.51
N VAL A 36 -16.66 -21.99 -7.41
CA VAL A 36 -16.07 -20.66 -7.13
C VAL A 36 -15.13 -20.28 -8.27
N GLY A 37 -15.41 -19.15 -8.91
CA GLY A 37 -14.50 -18.55 -9.89
C GLY A 37 -13.37 -17.80 -9.19
N VAL A 38 -12.13 -17.94 -9.68
CA VAL A 38 -10.95 -17.26 -9.17
C VAL A 38 -10.27 -16.52 -10.31
N ILE A 39 -10.22 -15.19 -10.30
CA ILE A 39 -9.56 -14.37 -11.32
C ILE A 39 -8.32 -13.73 -10.70
N LEU A 40 -7.15 -14.09 -11.21
CA LEU A 40 -5.85 -13.61 -10.73
C LEU A 40 -5.00 -13.14 -11.90
N ASP A 41 -4.12 -12.18 -11.67
CA ASP A 41 -3.04 -11.86 -12.60
C ASP A 41 -1.89 -12.86 -12.40
N LEU A 42 -1.94 -13.97 -13.12
CA LEU A 42 -0.96 -15.05 -13.00
C LEU A 42 0.43 -14.66 -13.54
N GLY A 43 0.54 -13.53 -14.24
CA GLY A 43 1.82 -12.91 -14.61
C GLY A 43 2.47 -12.18 -13.44
N SER A 44 1.69 -11.76 -12.44
CA SER A 44 2.19 -11.07 -11.26
C SER A 44 2.63 -12.04 -10.16
N LEU A 45 3.57 -11.56 -9.34
CA LEU A 45 4.06 -12.28 -8.19
C LEU A 45 2.94 -12.67 -7.21
N VAL A 46 2.11 -11.69 -6.85
CA VAL A 46 1.00 -11.85 -5.91
C VAL A 46 -0.06 -12.83 -6.46
N GLY A 47 -0.31 -12.80 -7.78
CA GLY A 47 -1.27 -13.73 -8.40
C GLY A 47 -0.79 -15.18 -8.37
N LYS A 48 0.49 -15.44 -8.64
CA LYS A 48 1.09 -16.79 -8.56
C LYS A 48 1.08 -17.30 -7.11
N GLU A 49 1.47 -16.46 -6.18
CA GLU A 49 1.46 -16.75 -4.75
C GLU A 49 0.06 -17.09 -4.25
N ALA A 50 -0.93 -16.24 -4.60
CA ALA A 50 -2.31 -16.43 -4.23
C ALA A 50 -2.89 -17.74 -4.80
N ARG A 51 -2.59 -18.08 -6.07
CA ARG A 51 -3.02 -19.34 -6.67
C ARG A 51 -2.57 -20.55 -5.85
N THR A 52 -1.28 -20.61 -5.51
CA THR A 52 -0.73 -21.71 -4.70
C THR A 52 -1.37 -21.75 -3.31
N SER A 53 -1.48 -20.59 -2.62
CA SER A 53 -2.07 -20.50 -1.28
C SER A 53 -3.55 -20.90 -1.25
N ILE A 54 -4.33 -20.41 -2.20
CA ILE A 54 -5.77 -20.73 -2.34
C ILE A 54 -5.98 -22.22 -2.61
N SER A 55 -5.16 -22.83 -3.48
CA SER A 55 -5.26 -24.27 -3.78
C SER A 55 -4.98 -25.12 -2.54
N MET A 56 -3.89 -24.79 -1.82
CA MET A 56 -3.53 -25.47 -0.57
C MET A 56 -4.57 -25.26 0.53
N ALA A 57 -5.22 -24.09 0.57
CA ALA A 57 -6.29 -23.80 1.54
C ALA A 57 -7.48 -24.73 1.37
N VAL A 58 -7.91 -25.02 0.13
CA VAL A 58 -9.00 -25.97 -0.13
C VAL A 58 -8.61 -27.37 0.31
N GLU A 59 -7.39 -27.82 -0.04
CA GLU A 59 -6.88 -29.14 0.35
C GLU A 59 -6.83 -29.28 1.88
N ASP A 60 -6.24 -28.32 2.59
CA ASP A 60 -6.08 -28.33 4.05
C ASP A 60 -7.43 -28.24 4.78
N PHE A 61 -8.34 -27.41 4.26
CA PHE A 61 -9.66 -27.25 4.85
C PHE A 61 -10.43 -28.56 4.85
N TYR A 62 -10.55 -29.23 3.70
CA TYR A 62 -11.29 -30.49 3.62
C TYR A 62 -10.56 -31.70 4.20
N ALA A 63 -9.24 -31.65 4.32
CA ALA A 63 -8.49 -32.65 5.08
C ALA A 63 -8.88 -32.64 6.57
N SER A 64 -9.14 -31.43 7.12
CA SER A 64 -9.55 -31.26 8.52
C SER A 64 -11.06 -31.34 8.75
N HIS A 65 -11.90 -31.12 7.70
CA HIS A 65 -13.36 -31.10 7.77
C HIS A 65 -14.00 -32.19 6.89
N LYS A 66 -13.63 -33.45 7.11
CA LYS A 66 -14.10 -34.59 6.30
C LYS A 66 -15.62 -34.78 6.31
N ASN A 67 -16.29 -34.32 7.38
CA ASN A 67 -17.73 -34.50 7.59
C ASN A 67 -18.59 -33.43 6.90
N TYR A 68 -17.97 -32.43 6.27
CA TYR A 68 -18.72 -31.37 5.59
C TYR A 68 -19.35 -31.91 4.29
N ARG A 69 -20.61 -31.54 4.06
CA ARG A 69 -21.41 -31.97 2.90
C ARG A 69 -21.11 -31.18 1.64
N THR A 70 -20.52 -29.97 1.79
CA THR A 70 -20.19 -29.13 0.66
C THR A 70 -18.71 -29.28 0.27
N ARG A 71 -18.42 -29.08 -1.02
CA ARG A 71 -17.04 -29.05 -1.55
C ARG A 71 -16.88 -27.82 -2.44
N LEU A 72 -15.86 -27.00 -2.20
CA LEU A 72 -15.48 -25.89 -3.08
C LEU A 72 -14.74 -26.45 -4.30
N VAL A 73 -15.21 -26.09 -5.47
CA VAL A 73 -14.56 -26.36 -6.75
C VAL A 73 -14.08 -25.05 -7.35
N LEU A 74 -12.76 -24.87 -7.44
CA LEU A 74 -12.15 -23.63 -7.91
C LEU A 74 -11.93 -23.64 -9.42
N HIS A 75 -12.40 -22.60 -10.11
CA HIS A 75 -12.19 -22.35 -11.53
C HIS A 75 -11.29 -21.11 -11.70
N VAL A 76 -9.98 -21.33 -11.92
CA VAL A 76 -8.99 -20.23 -12.01
C VAL A 76 -8.91 -19.69 -13.43
N ARG A 77 -8.89 -18.36 -13.57
CA ARG A 77 -8.69 -17.61 -14.81
C ARG A 77 -7.61 -16.56 -14.64
N ASP A 78 -6.85 -16.33 -15.71
CA ASP A 78 -5.79 -15.32 -15.76
C ASP A 78 -6.33 -14.00 -16.32
N SER A 79 -6.31 -12.94 -15.51
CA SER A 79 -6.67 -11.59 -15.94
C SER A 79 -5.58 -10.90 -16.77
N ARG A 80 -4.35 -11.44 -16.77
CA ARG A 80 -3.17 -10.84 -17.39
C ARG A 80 -2.95 -9.37 -17.02
N GLY A 81 -3.44 -8.98 -15.86
CA GLY A 81 -3.40 -7.59 -15.40
C GLY A 81 -4.16 -6.59 -16.28
N ASN A 82 -5.18 -7.05 -17.03
CA ASN A 82 -5.96 -6.26 -17.97
C ASN A 82 -7.46 -6.39 -17.66
N ASN A 83 -8.16 -5.26 -17.59
CA ASN A 83 -9.59 -5.18 -17.22
C ASN A 83 -10.49 -5.95 -18.17
N PHE A 84 -10.24 -5.87 -19.49
CA PHE A 84 -11.03 -6.62 -20.49
C PHE A 84 -10.85 -8.12 -20.35
N GLN A 85 -9.62 -8.56 -20.12
CA GLN A 85 -9.36 -10.00 -19.91
C GLN A 85 -10.02 -10.48 -18.64
N ALA A 86 -10.02 -9.68 -17.62
CA ALA A 86 -10.66 -9.99 -16.36
C ALA A 86 -12.18 -10.03 -16.48
N ALA A 87 -12.81 -9.07 -17.15
CA ALA A 87 -14.24 -9.09 -17.45
C ALA A 87 -14.61 -10.28 -18.35
N SER A 88 -13.83 -10.54 -19.40
CA SER A 88 -14.01 -11.72 -20.27
C SER A 88 -13.87 -13.03 -19.49
N ALA A 89 -12.92 -13.12 -18.56
CA ALA A 89 -12.73 -14.26 -17.68
C ALA A 89 -13.94 -14.46 -16.73
N ALA A 90 -14.49 -13.36 -16.21
CA ALA A 90 -15.67 -13.41 -15.38
C ALA A 90 -16.89 -13.94 -16.17
N LEU A 91 -17.10 -13.46 -17.38
CA LEU A 91 -18.16 -13.92 -18.28
C LEU A 91 -17.98 -15.38 -18.67
N ASP A 92 -16.76 -15.83 -18.98
CA ASP A 92 -16.47 -17.24 -19.28
C ASP A 92 -16.80 -18.14 -18.08
N LEU A 93 -16.41 -17.73 -16.87
CA LEU A 93 -16.71 -18.48 -15.65
C LEU A 93 -18.21 -18.59 -15.39
N LEU A 94 -18.96 -17.52 -15.64
CA LEU A 94 -20.41 -17.49 -15.49
C LEU A 94 -21.08 -18.37 -16.53
N ASN A 95 -20.73 -18.23 -17.82
CA ASN A 95 -21.42 -18.90 -18.93
C ASN A 95 -21.10 -20.39 -19.03
N ASN A 96 -19.84 -20.79 -18.84
CA ASN A 96 -19.39 -22.13 -19.18
C ASN A 96 -19.31 -23.09 -18.00
N TYR A 97 -19.20 -22.54 -16.75
CA TYR A 97 -18.96 -23.36 -15.56
C TYR A 97 -20.04 -23.25 -14.50
N ASN A 98 -21.11 -22.48 -14.75
CA ASN A 98 -22.20 -22.26 -13.79
C ASN A 98 -21.64 -21.93 -12.39
N VAL A 99 -20.54 -21.11 -12.35
CA VAL A 99 -19.89 -20.75 -11.11
C VAL A 99 -20.81 -19.90 -10.26
N LYS A 100 -20.90 -20.25 -9.00
CA LYS A 100 -21.75 -19.57 -8.01
C LYS A 100 -21.00 -18.45 -7.28
N ALA A 101 -19.75 -18.19 -7.68
CA ALA A 101 -18.89 -17.13 -7.18
C ALA A 101 -17.75 -16.85 -8.15
N ILE A 102 -17.31 -15.59 -8.29
CA ILE A 102 -16.16 -15.17 -9.11
C ILE A 102 -15.18 -14.35 -8.29
N ILE A 103 -13.90 -14.57 -8.52
CA ILE A 103 -12.77 -13.87 -7.90
C ILE A 103 -11.99 -13.10 -8.97
N GLY A 104 -11.84 -11.80 -8.86
CA GLY A 104 -11.01 -10.96 -9.75
C GLY A 104 -11.75 -9.76 -10.33
N PRO A 105 -11.23 -8.89 -11.08
CA PRO A 105 -10.02 -8.60 -11.82
C PRO A 105 -9.30 -7.25 -11.53
N GLN A 106 -8.44 -6.80 -12.48
CA GLN A 106 -7.37 -5.83 -12.28
C GLN A 106 -7.41 -4.63 -13.25
N LYS A 107 -7.39 -3.37 -12.78
CA LYS A 107 -7.22 -2.04 -13.41
C LYS A 107 -8.46 -1.27 -13.91
N SER A 108 -8.54 0.00 -13.46
CA SER A 108 -9.55 0.99 -13.84
C SER A 108 -8.95 2.10 -14.72
N SER A 109 -8.89 1.93 -16.01
CA SER A 109 -8.60 3.07 -16.90
C SER A 109 -9.66 3.34 -17.99
N GLU A 110 -10.76 2.59 -18.03
CA GLU A 110 -11.78 2.77 -19.08
C GLU A 110 -13.22 2.62 -18.58
N ALA A 111 -13.64 3.55 -17.72
CA ALA A 111 -15.02 3.63 -17.22
C ALA A 111 -16.08 3.86 -18.32
N PHE A 112 -15.68 4.22 -19.53
CA PHE A 112 -16.60 4.62 -20.59
C PHE A 112 -17.26 3.42 -21.33
N PHE A 113 -16.62 2.25 -21.36
CA PHE A 113 -17.18 1.03 -21.98
C PHE A 113 -18.07 0.21 -21.05
N MET A 114 -18.25 0.65 -19.85
CA MET A 114 -18.78 -0.13 -18.72
C MET A 114 -20.31 -0.27 -18.69
N THR A 115 -21.03 0.69 -19.26
CA THR A 115 -22.49 0.67 -19.25
C THR A 115 -23.04 -0.48 -20.12
N ASP A 116 -22.39 -0.78 -21.22
CA ASP A 116 -22.80 -1.85 -22.13
C ASP A 116 -22.43 -3.23 -21.58
N ILE A 117 -21.27 -3.37 -20.93
CA ILE A 117 -20.83 -4.61 -20.28
C ILE A 117 -21.68 -4.89 -19.02
N ALA A 118 -22.04 -3.87 -18.25
CA ALA A 118 -22.91 -4.01 -17.09
C ALA A 118 -24.28 -4.55 -17.47
N ASN A 119 -24.87 -4.08 -18.59
CA ASN A 119 -26.13 -4.57 -19.10
C ASN A 119 -26.08 -6.03 -19.59
N ILE A 120 -24.99 -6.42 -20.28
CA ILE A 120 -24.74 -7.81 -20.70
C ILE A 120 -24.49 -8.69 -19.47
N THR A 121 -23.76 -8.20 -18.48
CA THR A 121 -23.48 -8.94 -17.24
C THR A 121 -24.75 -9.14 -16.42
N LEU A 122 -25.66 -8.16 -16.39
CA LEU A 122 -26.95 -8.26 -15.71
C LEU A 122 -27.83 -9.35 -16.33
N ASP A 123 -27.87 -9.45 -17.66
CA ASP A 123 -28.59 -10.49 -18.38
C ASP A 123 -28.01 -11.88 -18.09
N LEU A 124 -26.70 -12.00 -18.00
CA LEU A 124 -25.99 -13.25 -17.67
C LEU A 124 -26.15 -13.66 -16.20
N LEU A 125 -26.15 -12.72 -15.26
CA LEU A 125 -26.35 -12.99 -13.83
C LEU A 125 -27.77 -13.47 -13.56
N ASN A 126 -28.79 -12.90 -14.24
CA ASN A 126 -30.19 -13.33 -14.14
C ASN A 126 -30.41 -14.75 -14.66
N ASN A 127 -29.58 -15.20 -15.62
CA ASN A 127 -29.73 -16.52 -16.24
C ASN A 127 -28.91 -17.63 -15.54
N TYR A 128 -27.86 -17.30 -14.73
CA TYR A 128 -26.87 -18.28 -14.23
C TYR A 128 -26.71 -18.39 -12.69
N ASN A 129 -27.49 -17.68 -11.89
CA ASN A 129 -27.65 -17.90 -10.43
C ASN A 129 -26.33 -17.84 -9.61
N VAL A 130 -25.47 -16.82 -9.86
CA VAL A 130 -24.22 -16.60 -9.14
C VAL A 130 -24.48 -16.17 -7.69
N LYS A 131 -23.72 -16.70 -6.71
CA LYS A 131 -23.98 -16.47 -5.27
C LYS A 131 -22.87 -15.74 -4.51
N ALA A 132 -21.66 -15.66 -5.02
CA ALA A 132 -20.55 -14.90 -4.43
C ALA A 132 -19.41 -14.69 -5.43
N ILE A 133 -18.66 -13.60 -5.26
CA ILE A 133 -17.47 -13.28 -6.04
C ILE A 133 -16.32 -13.06 -5.05
N ILE A 134 -15.15 -13.68 -5.29
CA ILE A 134 -13.93 -13.49 -4.48
C ILE A 134 -12.85 -12.85 -5.35
N GLY A 135 -12.34 -11.69 -4.96
CA GLY A 135 -11.41 -10.81 -5.68
C GLY A 135 -11.90 -9.37 -5.64
N PRO A 136 -11.34 -8.45 -6.31
CA PRO A 136 -10.21 -8.44 -7.22
C PRO A 136 -8.86 -8.25 -6.52
N GLN A 137 -7.78 -8.33 -7.31
CA GLN A 137 -6.41 -8.20 -6.79
C GLN A 137 -5.93 -6.75 -6.68
N LYS A 138 -6.44 -5.85 -7.51
CA LYS A 138 -6.08 -4.42 -7.48
C LYS A 138 -7.27 -3.53 -7.16
N SER A 139 -7.03 -2.44 -6.43
CA SER A 139 -8.06 -1.52 -5.98
C SER A 139 -8.90 -0.93 -7.12
N SER A 140 -8.27 -0.60 -8.23
CA SER A 140 -8.92 -0.03 -9.40
C SER A 140 -9.89 -0.99 -10.12
N GLU A 141 -9.72 -2.28 -9.92
CA GLU A 141 -10.59 -3.32 -10.46
C GLU A 141 -11.79 -3.59 -9.53
N ALA A 142 -11.56 -3.34 -8.23
CA ALA A 142 -12.60 -3.54 -7.24
C ALA A 142 -13.78 -2.57 -7.42
N PHE A 143 -13.56 -1.36 -7.91
CA PHE A 143 -14.66 -0.43 -8.21
C PHE A 143 -15.64 -1.01 -9.21
N PHE A 144 -15.14 -1.58 -10.30
CA PHE A 144 -15.99 -2.20 -11.29
C PHE A 144 -16.73 -3.45 -10.78
N MET A 145 -16.02 -4.29 -10.05
CA MET A 145 -16.60 -5.51 -9.48
C MET A 145 -17.65 -5.20 -8.40
N THR A 146 -17.51 -4.07 -7.69
CA THR A 146 -18.52 -3.67 -6.70
C THR A 146 -19.81 -3.19 -7.36
N ASP A 147 -19.75 -2.55 -8.51
CA ASP A 147 -20.95 -2.21 -9.28
C ASP A 147 -21.69 -3.47 -9.74
N ILE A 148 -20.97 -4.45 -10.29
CA ILE A 148 -21.54 -5.75 -10.63
C ILE A 148 -22.12 -6.44 -9.39
N ALA A 149 -21.39 -6.44 -8.27
CA ALA A 149 -21.84 -7.03 -7.02
C ALA A 149 -23.13 -6.38 -6.49
N ASN A 150 -23.21 -5.05 -6.55
CA ASN A 150 -24.39 -4.31 -6.11
C ASN A 150 -25.61 -4.57 -7.00
N ILE A 151 -25.42 -4.66 -8.31
CA ILE A 151 -26.49 -4.93 -9.27
C ILE A 151 -26.97 -6.39 -9.16
N SER A 152 -26.03 -7.33 -8.97
CA SER A 152 -26.34 -8.77 -8.88
C SER A 152 -26.67 -9.26 -7.48
N GLU A 153 -26.47 -8.42 -6.46
CA GLU A 153 -26.59 -8.76 -5.03
C GLU A 153 -25.70 -9.95 -4.62
N VAL A 154 -24.55 -10.08 -5.29
CA VAL A 154 -23.57 -11.15 -5.07
C VAL A 154 -22.35 -10.63 -4.31
N PRO A 155 -21.97 -11.22 -3.15
CA PRO A 155 -20.81 -10.79 -2.41
C PRO A 155 -19.51 -10.93 -3.19
N VAL A 156 -18.70 -9.85 -3.18
CA VAL A 156 -17.34 -9.80 -3.70
C VAL A 156 -16.37 -9.72 -2.53
N ILE A 157 -15.40 -10.63 -2.49
CA ILE A 157 -14.38 -10.68 -1.43
C ILE A 157 -13.00 -10.47 -2.03
N SER A 158 -12.33 -9.39 -1.63
CA SER A 158 -10.95 -9.13 -2.04
C SER A 158 -9.98 -9.24 -0.88
N PHE A 159 -8.89 -9.98 -1.07
CA PHE A 159 -7.80 -10.13 -0.10
C PHE A 159 -6.55 -9.31 -0.46
N THR A 160 -6.63 -8.44 -1.47
CA THR A 160 -5.49 -7.64 -1.96
C THR A 160 -5.83 -6.18 -2.24
N THR A 161 -7.11 -5.81 -2.28
CA THR A 161 -7.56 -4.44 -2.55
C THR A 161 -7.49 -3.59 -1.29
N THR A 162 -6.52 -2.68 -1.20
CA THR A 162 -6.25 -1.88 0.00
C THR A 162 -6.69 -0.41 -0.09
N SER A 163 -7.13 0.07 -1.27
CA SER A 163 -7.52 1.47 -1.48
C SER A 163 -8.63 1.94 -0.54
N PRO A 164 -8.45 3.07 0.18
CA PRO A 164 -9.47 3.67 1.05
C PRO A 164 -10.77 4.06 0.33
N SER A 165 -10.69 4.40 -0.96
CA SER A 165 -11.83 4.87 -1.74
C SER A 165 -12.95 3.83 -1.93
N LEU A 166 -12.64 2.54 -1.72
CA LEU A 166 -13.64 1.47 -1.69
C LEU A 166 -14.21 1.31 -0.29
N THR A 167 -15.33 1.96 0.00
CA THR A 167 -16.01 1.85 1.28
C THR A 167 -17.18 0.86 1.20
N SER A 168 -17.46 0.17 2.31
CA SER A 168 -18.63 -0.71 2.43
C SER A 168 -19.95 0.05 2.42
N ASP A 169 -19.94 1.35 2.73
CA ASP A 169 -21.13 2.19 2.76
C ASP A 169 -21.71 2.37 1.36
N ASN A 170 -20.83 2.53 0.37
CA ASN A 170 -21.23 2.63 -1.04
C ASN A 170 -21.34 1.26 -1.73
N ASN A 171 -20.77 0.20 -1.14
CA ASN A 171 -20.65 -1.12 -1.72
C ASN A 171 -21.06 -2.21 -0.72
N PRO A 172 -22.37 -2.41 -0.48
CA PRO A 172 -22.88 -3.29 0.58
C PRO A 172 -22.52 -4.76 0.38
N TYR A 173 -22.21 -5.19 -0.84
CA TYR A 173 -21.79 -6.56 -1.15
C TYR A 173 -20.27 -6.74 -1.24
N PHE A 174 -19.49 -5.70 -0.97
CA PHE A 174 -18.03 -5.78 -0.97
C PHE A 174 -17.46 -6.11 0.41
N LEU A 175 -16.59 -7.12 0.48
CA LEU A 175 -15.83 -7.51 1.66
C LEU A 175 -14.33 -7.39 1.38
N ARG A 176 -13.63 -6.75 2.30
CA ARG A 176 -12.19 -6.57 2.24
C ARG A 176 -11.49 -7.53 3.20
N ALA A 177 -11.03 -8.69 2.70
CA ALA A 177 -10.22 -9.64 3.46
C ALA A 177 -8.72 -9.22 3.51
N THR A 178 -8.48 -7.93 3.56
CA THR A 178 -7.18 -7.26 3.69
C THR A 178 -7.37 -5.99 4.49
N ILE A 179 -6.29 -5.22 4.70
CA ILE A 179 -6.37 -3.91 5.37
C ILE A 179 -6.86 -2.82 4.41
N ASN A 180 -7.37 -1.75 4.99
CA ASN A 180 -7.49 -0.44 4.34
C ASN A 180 -6.18 0.33 4.53
N ASP A 181 -5.62 0.92 3.48
CA ASP A 181 -4.36 1.67 3.54
C ASP A 181 -4.40 2.84 4.53
N SER A 182 -5.57 3.44 4.78
CA SER A 182 -5.73 4.47 5.81
C SER A 182 -5.37 4.01 7.21
N THR A 183 -5.42 2.70 7.49
CA THR A 183 -5.10 2.17 8.83
C THR A 183 -3.62 2.32 9.20
N GLN A 184 -2.72 2.43 8.23
CA GLN A 184 -1.28 2.57 8.45
C GLN A 184 -0.83 4.04 8.65
N VAL A 185 -1.62 5.04 8.23
CA VAL A 185 -1.18 6.43 8.21
C VAL A 185 -0.81 6.96 9.59
N ASN A 186 -1.55 6.55 10.63
CA ASN A 186 -1.25 6.94 12.02
C ASN A 186 0.08 6.38 12.52
N SER A 187 0.46 5.17 12.09
CA SER A 187 1.76 4.59 12.43
C SER A 187 2.91 5.35 11.73
N ILE A 188 2.70 5.77 10.48
CA ILE A 188 3.66 6.58 9.71
C ILE A 188 3.80 7.97 10.34
N ALA A 189 2.69 8.65 10.62
CA ALA A 189 2.71 9.98 11.25
C ALA A 189 3.34 9.93 12.65
N SER A 190 3.07 8.87 13.44
CA SER A 190 3.72 8.64 14.72
C SER A 190 5.23 8.45 14.57
N LEU A 191 5.69 7.78 13.50
CA LEU A 191 7.11 7.58 13.21
C LEU A 191 7.80 8.91 12.88
N ILE A 192 7.15 9.76 12.08
CA ILE A 192 7.61 11.12 11.76
C ILE A 192 7.77 11.94 13.04
N LYS A 193 6.76 11.92 13.92
CA LYS A 193 6.80 12.60 15.21
C LYS A 193 7.87 12.06 16.15
N TYR A 194 8.02 10.73 16.21
CA TYR A 194 9.00 10.05 17.06
C TYR A 194 10.45 10.50 16.77
N TYR A 195 10.79 10.67 15.48
CA TYR A 195 12.10 11.15 15.06
C TYR A 195 12.21 12.68 14.97
N GLY A 196 11.11 13.42 15.22
CA GLY A 196 11.10 14.87 15.23
C GLY A 196 11.17 15.54 13.85
N TRP A 197 10.82 14.81 12.77
CA TRP A 197 10.79 15.38 11.43
C TRP A 197 9.52 16.22 11.24
N ARG A 198 9.69 17.45 10.74
CA ARG A 198 8.57 18.40 10.59
C ARG A 198 8.10 18.60 9.17
N GLU A 199 8.89 18.16 8.20
CA GLU A 199 8.55 18.24 6.78
C GLU A 199 8.78 16.91 6.11
N VAL A 200 7.82 16.47 5.30
CA VAL A 200 7.86 15.21 4.57
C VAL A 200 7.30 15.39 3.16
N VAL A 201 7.79 14.61 2.21
CA VAL A 201 7.29 14.59 0.84
C VAL A 201 6.75 13.20 0.54
N PRO A 202 5.43 13.04 0.36
CA PRO A 202 4.85 11.84 -0.21
C PRO A 202 5.23 11.69 -1.69
N ILE A 203 5.69 10.50 -2.07
CA ILE A 203 5.95 10.09 -3.46
C ILE A 203 4.98 8.94 -3.76
N TYR A 204 4.07 9.14 -4.68
CA TYR A 204 3.05 8.15 -4.98
C TYR A 204 2.74 8.02 -6.46
N ILE A 205 2.22 6.84 -6.82
CA ILE A 205 1.83 6.54 -8.20
C ILE A 205 0.51 7.21 -8.54
N ASP A 206 0.41 7.73 -9.77
CA ASP A 206 -0.79 8.37 -10.31
C ASP A 206 -1.87 7.35 -10.73
N THR A 207 -2.49 6.76 -9.72
CA THR A 207 -3.61 5.81 -9.85
C THR A 207 -4.56 6.00 -8.68
N ASP A 208 -5.77 5.43 -8.74
CA ASP A 208 -6.71 5.44 -7.61
C ASP A 208 -6.09 4.85 -6.34
N TYR A 209 -5.28 3.79 -6.48
CA TYR A 209 -4.51 3.23 -5.38
C TYR A 209 -3.55 4.24 -4.75
N GLY A 210 -2.75 4.93 -5.57
CA GLY A 210 -1.76 5.88 -5.07
C GLY A 210 -2.36 7.15 -4.48
N ARG A 211 -3.44 7.65 -5.08
CA ARG A 211 -4.08 8.92 -4.66
C ARG A 211 -4.95 8.78 -3.42
N SER A 212 -5.58 7.63 -3.24
CA SER A 212 -6.65 7.45 -2.24
C SER A 212 -6.20 7.52 -0.79
N ILE A 213 -4.94 7.18 -0.48
CA ILE A 213 -4.37 7.28 0.88
C ILE A 213 -4.00 8.73 1.25
N ILE A 214 -3.78 9.60 0.27
CA ILE A 214 -3.17 10.92 0.48
C ILE A 214 -3.98 11.81 1.42
N PRO A 215 -5.31 11.95 1.30
CA PRO A 215 -6.09 12.77 2.24
C PRO A 215 -5.87 12.34 3.70
N ASP A 216 -5.99 11.05 3.99
CA ASP A 216 -5.83 10.52 5.34
C ASP A 216 -4.39 10.67 5.86
N LEU A 217 -3.41 10.51 4.96
CA LEU A 217 -1.99 10.71 5.30
C LEU A 217 -1.71 12.18 5.64
N LEU A 218 -2.24 13.12 4.86
CA LEU A 218 -2.08 14.55 5.14
C LEU A 218 -2.70 14.95 6.47
N GLU A 219 -3.91 14.47 6.76
CA GLU A 219 -4.60 14.71 8.03
C GLU A 219 -3.78 14.16 9.21
N ALA A 220 -3.31 12.91 9.11
CA ALA A 220 -2.52 12.28 10.15
C ALA A 220 -1.17 12.99 10.38
N LEU A 221 -0.51 13.45 9.32
CA LEU A 221 0.74 14.23 9.41
C LEU A 221 0.50 15.59 10.06
N GLN A 222 -0.54 16.30 9.64
CA GLN A 222 -0.92 17.60 10.24
C GLN A 222 -1.25 17.46 11.73
N GLY A 223 -1.97 16.41 12.12
CA GLY A 223 -2.26 16.08 13.52
C GLY A 223 -1.02 15.76 14.36
N ASN A 224 0.12 15.51 13.75
CA ASN A 224 1.42 15.26 14.37
C ASN A 224 2.46 16.36 14.12
N ASP A 225 2.03 17.59 13.81
CA ASP A 225 2.87 18.77 13.57
C ASP A 225 3.84 18.63 12.39
N ALA A 226 3.56 17.77 11.43
CA ALA A 226 4.35 17.62 10.21
C ALA A 226 3.66 18.29 9.01
N ARG A 227 4.47 18.93 8.14
CA ARG A 227 4.01 19.63 6.94
C ARG A 227 4.39 18.85 5.68
N VAL A 228 3.58 19.03 4.65
CA VAL A 228 3.85 18.48 3.32
C VAL A 228 4.06 19.65 2.34
N PRO A 229 5.31 20.09 2.14
CA PRO A 229 5.60 21.22 1.26
C PRO A 229 5.41 20.89 -0.21
N TYR A 230 5.49 19.62 -0.57
CA TYR A 230 5.34 19.13 -1.94
C TYR A 230 4.83 17.68 -1.93
N GLN A 231 4.11 17.32 -3.00
CA GLN A 231 3.66 15.97 -3.28
C GLN A 231 4.21 15.54 -4.64
N SER A 232 4.99 14.47 -4.67
CA SER A 232 5.58 13.93 -5.90
C SER A 232 4.68 12.85 -6.48
N ILE A 233 4.12 13.13 -7.65
CA ILE A 233 3.17 12.25 -8.33
C ILE A 233 3.88 11.60 -9.51
N ILE A 234 4.02 10.28 -9.49
CA ILE A 234 4.69 9.50 -10.53
C ILE A 234 3.64 8.87 -11.43
N PRO A 235 3.57 9.23 -12.72
CA PRO A 235 2.68 8.58 -13.67
C PRO A 235 2.89 7.06 -13.72
N GLN A 236 1.81 6.29 -13.90
CA GLN A 236 1.91 4.82 -13.99
C GLN A 236 2.81 4.36 -15.15
N SER A 237 2.85 5.16 -16.24
CA SER A 237 3.68 4.91 -17.42
C SER A 237 5.00 5.67 -17.40
N ALA A 238 5.43 6.21 -16.24
CA ALA A 238 6.66 6.98 -16.14
C ALA A 238 7.88 6.17 -16.58
N THR A 239 8.69 6.77 -17.44
CA THR A 239 9.99 6.19 -17.83
C THR A 239 11.03 6.39 -16.72
N SER A 240 12.12 5.62 -16.78
CA SER A 240 13.24 5.77 -15.84
C SER A 240 13.80 7.21 -15.85
N GLU A 241 13.83 7.87 -17.00
CA GLU A 241 14.30 9.25 -17.17
C GLU A 241 13.38 10.24 -16.47
N GLN A 242 12.06 10.08 -16.58
CA GLN A 242 11.08 10.93 -15.89
C GLN A 242 11.17 10.78 -14.39
N ILE A 243 11.36 9.55 -13.88
CA ILE A 243 11.61 9.30 -12.45
C ILE A 243 12.90 9.98 -12.01
N THR A 244 13.97 9.89 -12.80
CA THR A 244 15.25 10.55 -12.49
C THR A 244 15.12 12.08 -12.46
N GLN A 245 14.36 12.68 -13.39
CA GLN A 245 14.10 14.12 -13.39
C GLN A 245 13.34 14.55 -12.12
N GLU A 246 12.34 13.78 -11.70
CA GLU A 246 11.61 14.08 -10.47
C GLU A 246 12.51 13.94 -9.24
N LEU A 247 13.38 12.94 -9.18
CA LEU A 247 14.36 12.78 -8.11
C LEU A 247 15.33 13.98 -8.05
N TYR A 248 15.84 14.48 -9.18
CA TYR A 248 16.66 15.69 -9.20
C TYR A 248 15.91 16.91 -8.65
N LYS A 249 14.63 17.06 -8.99
CA LYS A 249 13.78 18.11 -8.42
C LYS A 249 13.67 17.97 -6.90
N LEU A 250 13.44 16.75 -6.37
CA LEU A 250 13.38 16.49 -4.95
C LEU A 250 14.71 16.79 -4.25
N MET A 251 15.86 16.56 -4.90
CA MET A 251 17.17 16.91 -4.38
C MET A 251 17.38 18.43 -4.19
N THR A 252 16.69 19.27 -4.97
CA THR A 252 16.74 20.73 -4.82
C THR A 252 15.94 21.25 -3.64
N MET A 253 15.10 20.42 -3.03
CA MET A 253 14.28 20.78 -1.87
C MET A 253 15.10 20.69 -0.58
N GLN A 254 14.65 21.38 0.48
CA GLN A 254 15.25 21.26 1.80
C GLN A 254 14.88 19.93 2.47
N THR A 255 13.66 19.47 2.27
CA THR A 255 13.12 18.24 2.87
C THR A 255 13.88 17.02 2.39
N ARG A 256 14.25 16.16 3.33
CA ARG A 256 14.98 14.89 3.09
C ARG A 256 14.23 13.66 3.56
N VAL A 257 12.95 13.80 3.93
CA VAL A 257 12.08 12.71 4.39
C VAL A 257 11.03 12.42 3.33
N PHE A 258 11.06 11.19 2.81
CA PHE A 258 10.18 10.73 1.73
C PHE A 258 9.33 9.56 2.19
N ILE A 259 8.01 9.64 1.93
CA ILE A 259 7.07 8.54 2.15
C ILE A 259 6.68 8.00 0.77
N VAL A 260 6.99 6.72 0.50
CA VAL A 260 6.77 6.09 -0.81
C VAL A 260 5.54 5.21 -0.76
N HIS A 261 4.53 5.56 -1.56
CA HIS A 261 3.30 4.80 -1.73
C HIS A 261 3.04 4.46 -3.20
N MET A 262 3.47 3.29 -3.62
CA MET A 262 3.33 2.82 -5.00
C MET A 262 3.40 1.30 -5.08
N THR A 263 3.21 0.75 -6.27
CA THR A 263 3.37 -0.68 -6.50
C THR A 263 4.84 -1.11 -6.40
N SER A 264 5.08 -2.34 -5.99
CA SER A 264 6.42 -2.91 -5.81
C SER A 264 7.33 -2.81 -7.06
N PRO A 265 6.84 -3.05 -8.30
CA PRO A 265 7.65 -2.84 -9.50
C PRO A 265 8.08 -1.38 -9.69
N MET A 266 7.19 -0.42 -9.45
CA MET A 266 7.50 0.99 -9.59
C MET A 266 8.48 1.47 -8.50
N ALA A 267 8.30 0.99 -7.26
CA ALA A 267 9.22 1.24 -6.16
C ALA A 267 10.63 0.70 -6.46
N SER A 268 10.73 -0.45 -7.12
CA SER A 268 12.02 -1.02 -7.53
C SER A 268 12.78 -0.09 -8.49
N VAL A 269 12.08 0.51 -9.46
CA VAL A 269 12.69 1.49 -10.38
C VAL A 269 13.06 2.76 -9.62
N LEU A 270 12.16 3.30 -8.78
CA LEU A 270 12.40 4.50 -7.99
C LEU A 270 13.65 4.38 -7.13
N PHE A 271 13.79 3.31 -6.34
CA PHE A 271 14.93 3.13 -5.45
C PHE A 271 16.24 2.85 -6.19
N THR A 272 16.18 2.13 -7.32
CA THR A 272 17.35 1.95 -8.17
C THR A 272 17.86 3.32 -8.67
N LYS A 273 16.97 4.18 -9.15
CA LYS A 273 17.31 5.52 -9.60
C LYS A 273 17.72 6.44 -8.44
N ALA A 274 17.05 6.34 -7.29
CA ALA A 274 17.43 7.10 -6.09
C ALA A 274 18.87 6.78 -5.63
N LYS A 275 19.27 5.51 -5.72
CA LYS A 275 20.66 5.10 -5.45
C LYS A 275 21.64 5.68 -6.47
N GLU A 276 21.30 5.61 -7.77
CA GLU A 276 22.13 6.14 -8.86
C GLU A 276 22.40 7.63 -8.73
N VAL A 277 21.42 8.42 -8.27
CA VAL A 277 21.54 9.88 -8.10
C VAL A 277 22.05 10.30 -6.71
N GLY A 278 22.38 9.36 -5.81
CA GLY A 278 22.92 9.65 -4.47
C GLY A 278 21.86 9.99 -3.41
N MET A 279 20.57 9.77 -3.67
CA MET A 279 19.51 10.00 -2.67
C MET A 279 19.38 8.87 -1.62
N MET A 280 20.23 7.85 -1.69
CA MET A 280 20.37 6.82 -0.68
C MET A 280 21.61 6.99 0.19
N ASP A 281 22.20 8.18 0.19
CA ASP A 281 23.35 8.56 1.03
C ASP A 281 22.89 9.16 2.37
N LYS A 282 23.86 9.57 3.20
CA LYS A 282 23.60 10.18 4.53
C LYS A 282 22.68 11.39 4.42
N GLY A 283 21.79 11.54 5.39
CA GLY A 283 20.88 12.68 5.52
C GLY A 283 19.48 12.41 4.96
N TYR A 284 19.33 11.45 4.07
CA TYR A 284 18.03 11.06 3.52
C TYR A 284 17.28 10.08 4.41
N VAL A 285 15.94 10.16 4.37
CA VAL A 285 15.03 9.25 5.05
C VAL A 285 13.99 8.76 4.05
N TRP A 286 13.82 7.46 3.98
CA TRP A 286 12.84 6.81 3.13
C TRP A 286 11.94 5.90 3.95
N ILE A 287 10.63 6.08 3.82
CA ILE A 287 9.63 5.26 4.49
C ILE A 287 8.73 4.66 3.42
N VAL A 288 8.71 3.34 3.29
CA VAL A 288 7.82 2.65 2.37
C VAL A 288 6.57 2.19 3.09
N THR A 289 5.42 2.36 2.42
CA THR A 289 4.13 1.95 2.94
C THR A 289 3.92 0.44 2.81
N PHE A 290 2.85 -0.06 3.38
CA PHE A 290 2.47 -1.47 3.43
C PHE A 290 2.57 -2.20 2.09
N GLY A 291 2.12 -1.60 0.98
CA GLY A 291 2.12 -2.24 -0.33
C GLY A 291 3.51 -2.66 -0.81
N VAL A 292 4.56 -1.88 -0.49
CA VAL A 292 5.97 -2.23 -0.76
C VAL A 292 6.56 -3.07 0.38
N ALA A 293 6.32 -2.68 1.63
CA ALA A 293 6.89 -3.34 2.81
C ALA A 293 6.49 -4.83 2.89
N SER A 294 5.26 -5.17 2.51
CA SER A 294 4.75 -6.56 2.54
C SER A 294 5.38 -7.47 1.47
N LEU A 295 5.96 -6.90 0.42
CA LEU A 295 6.56 -7.63 -0.69
C LEU A 295 8.10 -7.58 -0.70
N ILE A 296 8.72 -7.02 0.34
CA ILE A 296 10.18 -6.92 0.45
C ILE A 296 10.87 -8.29 0.27
N GLY A 297 10.29 -9.35 0.84
CA GLY A 297 10.82 -10.71 0.72
C GLY A 297 10.84 -11.28 -0.68
N SER A 298 10.18 -10.63 -1.61
CA SER A 298 10.04 -11.04 -3.01
C SER A 298 10.78 -10.10 -3.98
N LEU A 299 11.42 -9.04 -3.46
CA LEU A 299 12.20 -8.12 -4.26
C LEU A 299 13.55 -8.74 -4.66
N ASN A 300 14.03 -8.30 -5.82
CA ASN A 300 15.36 -8.68 -6.28
C ASN A 300 16.43 -8.18 -5.27
N PRO A 301 17.46 -8.97 -4.94
CA PRO A 301 18.54 -8.57 -4.04
C PRO A 301 19.22 -7.24 -4.40
N SER A 302 19.35 -6.91 -5.68
CA SER A 302 19.89 -5.61 -6.14
C SER A 302 18.99 -4.43 -5.77
N VAL A 303 17.67 -4.63 -5.76
CA VAL A 303 16.70 -3.62 -5.34
C VAL A 303 16.76 -3.43 -3.83
N LEU A 304 16.88 -4.51 -3.06
CA LEU A 304 17.06 -4.43 -1.61
C LEU A 304 18.33 -3.64 -1.23
N GLU A 305 19.44 -3.89 -1.95
CA GLU A 305 20.67 -3.10 -1.80
C GLU A 305 20.47 -1.62 -2.17
N ALA A 306 19.60 -1.33 -3.15
CA ALA A 306 19.25 0.04 -3.49
C ALA A 306 18.37 0.70 -2.42
N MET A 307 17.59 -0.08 -1.67
CA MET A 307 16.74 0.39 -0.58
C MET A 307 17.45 0.42 0.78
N ASN A 308 18.77 0.15 0.83
CA ASN A 308 19.52 0.05 2.08
C ASN A 308 19.33 1.31 2.96
N GLY A 309 18.89 1.11 4.20
CA GLY A 309 18.60 2.17 5.14
C GLY A 309 17.13 2.66 5.16
N ALA A 310 16.30 2.23 4.21
CA ALA A 310 14.89 2.60 4.23
C ALA A 310 14.13 1.88 5.35
N LEU A 311 13.09 2.55 5.85
CA LEU A 311 12.11 1.99 6.78
C LEU A 311 10.88 1.49 6.01
N GLY A 312 10.25 0.45 6.52
CA GLY A 312 8.98 -0.06 6.01
C GLY A 312 7.95 -0.19 7.13
N VAL A 313 6.69 0.09 6.79
CA VAL A 313 5.55 -0.13 7.69
C VAL A 313 4.72 -1.26 7.12
N GLY A 314 4.65 -2.37 7.86
CA GLY A 314 3.92 -3.58 7.48
C GLY A 314 2.92 -4.03 8.54
N VAL A 315 2.00 -4.91 8.19
CA VAL A 315 1.13 -5.57 9.17
C VAL A 315 1.92 -6.67 9.88
N TYR A 316 1.80 -6.72 11.19
CA TYR A 316 2.44 -7.78 11.97
C TYR A 316 1.72 -9.13 11.78
N VAL A 317 2.47 -10.13 11.36
CA VAL A 317 2.00 -11.52 11.27
C VAL A 317 2.53 -12.30 12.48
N PRO A 318 1.63 -12.84 13.34
CA PRO A 318 2.05 -13.60 14.50
C PRO A 318 2.77 -14.90 14.12
N LYS A 319 3.89 -15.20 14.76
CA LYS A 319 4.57 -16.47 14.57
C LYS A 319 3.74 -17.60 15.19
N SER A 320 3.56 -18.69 14.45
CA SER A 320 2.91 -19.91 14.94
C SER A 320 3.51 -21.13 14.27
N THR A 321 3.39 -22.29 14.95
CA THR A 321 3.85 -23.57 14.40
C THR A 321 3.11 -23.93 13.10
N GLU A 322 1.82 -23.58 13.03
CA GLU A 322 0.98 -23.79 11.85
C GLU A 322 1.49 -22.99 10.65
N LEU A 323 1.86 -21.71 10.87
CA LEU A 323 2.43 -20.86 9.84
C LEU A 323 3.79 -21.38 9.36
N ASP A 324 4.66 -21.82 10.28
CA ASP A 324 5.96 -22.37 9.94
C ASP A 324 5.82 -23.64 9.09
N ASN A 325 4.94 -24.57 9.51
CA ASN A 325 4.65 -25.80 8.77
C ASN A 325 4.02 -25.51 7.40
N PHE A 326 3.10 -24.56 7.34
CA PHE A 326 2.50 -24.14 6.08
C PHE A 326 3.55 -23.55 5.14
N THR A 327 4.41 -22.66 5.64
CA THR A 327 5.45 -22.00 4.84
C THR A 327 6.41 -23.02 4.20
N VAL A 328 6.79 -24.07 4.91
CA VAL A 328 7.64 -25.14 4.37
C VAL A 328 6.95 -25.89 3.22
N ARG A 329 5.69 -26.29 3.40
CA ARG A 329 4.89 -26.98 2.38
C ARG A 329 4.61 -26.07 1.18
N TRP A 330 4.28 -24.79 1.46
CA TRP A 330 4.02 -23.79 0.43
C TRP A 330 5.26 -23.57 -0.46
N ASN A 331 6.44 -23.40 0.13
CA ASN A 331 7.68 -23.24 -0.63
C ASN A 331 7.95 -24.43 -1.59
N THR A 332 7.65 -25.65 -1.15
CA THR A 332 7.79 -26.84 -1.99
C THR A 332 6.77 -26.83 -3.13
N ARG A 333 5.49 -26.54 -2.82
CA ARG A 333 4.41 -26.50 -3.80
C ARG A 333 4.62 -25.37 -4.82
N PHE A 334 4.98 -24.16 -4.34
CA PHE A 334 5.21 -23.02 -5.21
C PHE A 334 6.31 -23.28 -6.25
N ARG A 335 7.40 -23.94 -5.85
CA ARG A 335 8.47 -24.35 -6.78
C ARG A 335 8.01 -25.36 -7.82
N MET A 336 7.15 -26.28 -7.43
CA MET A 336 6.58 -27.26 -8.37
C MET A 336 5.67 -26.58 -9.38
N ASP A 337 4.83 -25.66 -8.91
CA ASP A 337 3.88 -24.94 -9.75
C ASP A 337 4.56 -23.87 -10.63
N ASN A 338 5.70 -23.31 -10.20
CA ASN A 338 6.42 -22.21 -10.85
C ASN A 338 7.94 -22.48 -10.93
N PRO A 339 8.38 -23.47 -11.70
CA PRO A 339 9.79 -23.93 -11.70
C PRO A 339 10.79 -22.89 -12.22
N ASN A 340 10.34 -21.94 -13.03
CA ASN A 340 11.18 -20.90 -13.64
C ASN A 340 11.22 -19.61 -12.84
N ASP A 341 10.43 -19.49 -11.77
CA ASP A 341 10.39 -18.28 -10.95
C ASP A 341 11.44 -18.33 -9.82
N PRO A 342 11.97 -17.16 -9.41
CA PRO A 342 12.88 -17.10 -8.29
C PRO A 342 12.19 -17.55 -6.99
N LEU A 343 13.01 -17.90 -6.01
CA LEU A 343 12.53 -18.28 -4.68
C LEU A 343 11.89 -17.06 -4.02
N LEU A 344 10.57 -17.12 -3.87
CA LEU A 344 9.80 -16.07 -3.20
C LEU A 344 9.60 -16.42 -1.72
N LYS A 345 9.50 -15.39 -0.90
CA LYS A 345 8.98 -15.55 0.45
C LYS A 345 7.47 -15.32 0.43
N LEU A 346 6.75 -16.24 1.06
CA LEU A 346 5.31 -16.13 1.26
C LEU A 346 4.97 -14.78 1.91
N SER A 347 4.17 -13.96 1.22
CA SER A 347 3.73 -12.66 1.69
C SER A 347 2.44 -12.77 2.50
N ILE A 348 2.04 -11.68 3.14
CA ILE A 348 0.77 -11.61 3.85
C ILE A 348 -0.44 -11.76 2.90
N PHE A 349 -0.30 -11.39 1.63
CA PHE A 349 -1.36 -11.54 0.63
C PHE A 349 -1.67 -13.01 0.36
N GLY A 350 -0.67 -13.87 0.30
CA GLY A 350 -0.86 -15.32 0.20
C GLY A 350 -1.53 -15.89 1.44
N LEU A 351 -1.21 -15.38 2.63
CA LEU A 351 -1.85 -15.79 3.88
C LEU A 351 -3.32 -15.33 3.94
N TRP A 352 -3.62 -14.10 3.53
CA TRP A 352 -5.00 -13.62 3.44
C TRP A 352 -5.82 -14.38 2.40
N GLY A 353 -5.21 -14.75 1.27
CA GLY A 353 -5.84 -15.64 0.28
C GLY A 353 -6.21 -16.99 0.89
N TYR A 354 -5.30 -17.60 1.66
CA TYR A 354 -5.53 -18.84 2.39
C TYR A 354 -6.69 -18.71 3.39
N ASP A 355 -6.62 -17.71 4.27
CA ASP A 355 -7.63 -17.50 5.32
C ASP A 355 -9.01 -17.13 4.74
N THR A 356 -9.04 -16.42 3.60
CA THR A 356 -10.28 -16.11 2.87
C THR A 356 -11.01 -17.37 2.40
N ILE A 357 -10.27 -18.35 1.88
CA ILE A 357 -10.86 -19.63 1.48
C ILE A 357 -11.46 -20.37 2.66
N TRP A 358 -10.78 -20.37 3.81
CA TRP A 358 -11.31 -20.95 5.04
C TRP A 358 -12.63 -20.29 5.46
N ALA A 359 -12.70 -18.95 5.43
CA ALA A 359 -13.92 -18.21 5.74
C ALA A 359 -15.07 -18.53 4.75
N VAL A 360 -14.76 -18.60 3.46
CA VAL A 360 -15.73 -18.94 2.41
C VAL A 360 -16.26 -20.37 2.59
N ALA A 361 -15.40 -21.35 2.80
CA ALA A 361 -15.79 -22.75 2.95
C ALA A 361 -16.70 -22.96 4.19
N GLN A 362 -16.38 -22.31 5.30
CA GLN A 362 -17.21 -22.32 6.51
C GLN A 362 -18.59 -21.67 6.27
N ALA A 363 -18.60 -20.53 5.59
CA ALA A 363 -19.82 -19.80 5.30
C ALA A 363 -20.78 -20.59 4.38
N VAL A 364 -20.23 -21.28 3.38
CA VAL A 364 -20.99 -22.13 2.46
C VAL A 364 -21.67 -23.28 3.20
N GLU A 365 -20.94 -23.97 4.08
CA GLU A 365 -21.50 -25.07 4.88
C GLU A 365 -22.60 -24.56 5.83
N LYS A 366 -22.36 -23.44 6.52
CA LYS A 366 -23.35 -22.82 7.42
C LYS A 366 -24.61 -22.36 6.69
N ALA A 367 -24.46 -21.75 5.53
CA ALA A 367 -25.60 -21.26 4.73
C ALA A 367 -26.50 -22.40 4.25
N LYS A 368 -25.95 -23.60 4.00
CA LYS A 368 -26.73 -24.80 3.67
C LYS A 368 -27.42 -25.47 4.85
N SER A 369 -26.73 -25.55 5.99
CA SER A 369 -27.30 -26.18 7.20
C SER A 369 -28.52 -25.43 7.73
N THR A 370 -28.65 -24.12 7.46
CA THR A 370 -29.80 -23.31 7.85
C THR A 370 -31.05 -23.58 6.99
N LYS A 371 -30.96 -24.29 5.84
CA LYS A 371 -32.09 -24.67 5.03
C LYS A 371 -32.94 -25.79 5.63
N ASP A 372 -32.36 -26.62 6.47
CA ASP A 372 -33.03 -27.78 7.06
C ASP A 372 -33.89 -27.44 8.29
N THR A 373 -33.82 -26.20 8.82
CA THR A 373 -34.48 -25.83 10.09
C THR A 373 -35.60 -24.79 9.99
N VAL A 374 -35.87 -24.23 8.81
CA VAL A 374 -37.01 -23.30 8.64
C VAL A 374 -38.17 -24.03 7.99
N GLN A 375 -38.98 -24.70 8.78
CA GLN A 375 -40.35 -25.01 8.43
C GLN A 375 -41.10 -23.70 8.21
N ILE A 376 -41.63 -23.55 6.99
CA ILE A 376 -42.42 -22.42 6.53
C ILE A 376 -43.69 -22.36 7.39
N GLN A 377 -43.78 -21.44 8.32
CA GLN A 377 -45.08 -20.98 8.81
C GLN A 377 -45.68 -20.06 7.75
N HIS A 378 -46.62 -20.59 7.00
CA HIS A 378 -47.54 -19.80 6.18
C HIS A 378 -48.28 -18.81 7.07
N MET A 379 -48.01 -17.52 6.92
CA MET A 379 -48.99 -16.49 7.26
C MET A 379 -49.43 -15.77 5.98
N THR A 380 -50.69 -15.90 5.79
CA THR A 380 -51.57 -15.36 4.73
C THR A 380 -51.65 -13.83 4.78
N ASN A 381 -51.81 -13.28 3.54
CA ASN A 381 -52.45 -12.02 3.21
C ASN A 381 -51.73 -10.70 3.46
N SER A 382 -51.10 -10.20 2.41
CA SER A 382 -51.36 -8.81 1.94
C SER A 382 -50.84 -8.64 0.51
N MET A 383 -51.69 -8.18 -0.36
CA MET A 383 -51.40 -7.79 -1.75
C MET A 383 -50.44 -6.60 -1.77
N THR A 384 -49.59 -6.57 -2.80
CA THR A 384 -48.57 -5.58 -3.19
C THR A 384 -47.18 -5.79 -2.58
N SER A 385 -46.50 -6.82 -3.03
CA SER A 385 -45.03 -6.82 -3.06
C SER A 385 -44.59 -7.38 -4.41
N LEU A 386 -43.82 -6.58 -5.13
CA LEU A 386 -42.94 -7.04 -6.20
C LEU A 386 -42.19 -8.26 -5.68
N LYS A 387 -42.35 -9.41 -6.33
CA LYS A 387 -41.66 -10.65 -5.98
C LYS A 387 -40.15 -10.39 -6.15
N VAL A 388 -39.44 -10.17 -5.05
CA VAL A 388 -37.99 -10.24 -5.03
C VAL A 388 -37.61 -11.67 -5.45
N PRO A 389 -36.74 -11.87 -6.45
CA PRO A 389 -36.36 -13.22 -6.88
C PRO A 389 -35.77 -13.99 -5.69
N LYS A 390 -36.10 -15.28 -5.57
CA LYS A 390 -35.63 -16.19 -4.51
C LYS A 390 -34.07 -16.27 -4.38
N GLU A 391 -33.37 -15.76 -5.36
CA GLU A 391 -31.91 -15.77 -5.52
C GLU A 391 -31.22 -14.71 -4.69
N THR A 392 -31.81 -13.54 -4.53
CA THR A 392 -31.38 -12.41 -3.68
C THR A 392 -31.20 -12.82 -2.21
N GLU A 393 -32.05 -13.70 -1.72
CA GLU A 393 -32.01 -14.20 -0.33
C GLU A 393 -30.77 -15.05 -0.02
N ASN A 394 -30.17 -15.70 -1.01
CA ASN A 394 -28.99 -16.55 -0.84
C ASN A 394 -27.68 -15.77 -0.76
N GLY A 395 -27.52 -14.66 -1.51
CA GLY A 395 -26.34 -13.80 -1.45
C GLY A 395 -26.20 -13.12 -0.08
N LEU A 396 -27.30 -12.58 0.45
CA LEU A 396 -27.33 -11.98 1.78
C LEU A 396 -27.08 -13.00 2.90
N LYS A 397 -27.63 -14.21 2.80
CA LYS A 397 -27.38 -15.29 3.77
C LYS A 397 -25.90 -15.69 3.80
N PHE A 398 -25.29 -15.82 2.63
CA PHE A 398 -23.87 -16.13 2.51
C PHE A 398 -23.00 -14.98 3.05
N LEU A 399 -23.31 -13.72 2.69
CA LEU A 399 -22.64 -12.54 3.23
C LEU A 399 -22.71 -12.49 4.76
N ASN A 400 -23.90 -12.67 5.33
CA ASN A 400 -24.08 -12.68 6.78
C ASN A 400 -23.34 -13.84 7.46
N ALA A 401 -23.26 -15.00 6.81
CA ALA A 401 -22.50 -16.12 7.33
C ALA A 401 -20.98 -15.83 7.42
N ILE A 402 -20.41 -15.17 6.39
CA ILE A 402 -19.00 -14.75 6.39
C ILE A 402 -18.74 -13.72 7.49
N LEU A 403 -19.61 -12.69 7.62
CA LEU A 403 -19.46 -11.62 8.61
C LEU A 403 -19.51 -12.10 10.05
N GLN A 404 -20.19 -13.22 10.31
CA GLN A 404 -20.30 -13.80 11.64
C GLN A 404 -19.14 -14.74 12.00
N TYR A 405 -18.31 -15.12 11.02
CA TYR A 405 -17.26 -16.09 11.24
C TYR A 405 -15.96 -15.42 11.65
N LYS A 406 -15.45 -15.81 12.82
CA LYS A 406 -14.19 -15.30 13.38
C LYS A 406 -13.32 -16.48 13.76
N PHE A 407 -12.07 -16.45 13.38
CA PHE A 407 -11.13 -17.53 13.70
C PHE A 407 -9.69 -17.01 13.74
N ARG A 408 -8.80 -17.85 14.26
CA ARG A 408 -7.37 -17.63 14.19
C ARG A 408 -6.82 -18.36 12.96
N GLY A 409 -6.53 -17.59 11.90
CA GLY A 409 -5.93 -18.07 10.66
C GLY A 409 -4.41 -18.00 10.67
N LEU A 410 -3.80 -18.28 9.51
CA LEU A 410 -2.35 -18.17 9.32
C LEU A 410 -1.88 -16.72 9.37
N SER A 411 -2.69 -15.78 8.90
CA SER A 411 -2.39 -14.34 8.96
C SER A 411 -2.56 -13.73 10.36
N GLY A 412 -3.17 -14.44 11.28
CA GLY A 412 -3.50 -13.99 12.62
C GLY A 412 -5.00 -14.09 12.94
N TYR A 413 -5.55 -13.09 13.63
CA TYR A 413 -6.98 -13.05 13.93
C TYR A 413 -7.76 -12.56 12.72
N PHE A 414 -8.59 -13.43 12.15
CA PHE A 414 -9.40 -13.16 10.97
C PHE A 414 -10.84 -12.84 11.40
N ASP A 415 -11.25 -11.59 11.19
CA ASP A 415 -12.55 -11.06 11.56
C ASP A 415 -13.02 -10.04 10.53
N LEU A 416 -14.08 -10.37 9.79
CA LEU A 416 -14.71 -9.52 8.79
C LEU A 416 -16.00 -8.86 9.28
N SER A 417 -16.33 -8.87 10.58
CA SER A 417 -17.57 -8.30 11.09
C SER A 417 -17.74 -6.81 10.75
N GLY A 418 -16.63 -6.06 10.62
CA GLY A 418 -16.57 -4.68 10.11
C GLY A 418 -16.44 -4.59 8.59
N ARG A 419 -16.73 -5.65 7.83
CA ARG A 419 -16.58 -5.79 6.37
C ARG A 419 -15.16 -5.63 5.84
N GLN A 420 -14.17 -5.48 6.72
CA GLN A 420 -12.74 -5.43 6.39
C GLN A 420 -11.91 -5.94 7.56
N LEU A 421 -10.71 -6.47 7.26
CA LEU A 421 -9.74 -6.79 8.30
C LEU A 421 -9.22 -5.51 8.95
N GLN A 422 -9.08 -5.55 10.28
CA GLN A 422 -8.54 -4.43 11.05
C GLN A 422 -7.30 -4.91 11.82
N PRO A 423 -6.10 -4.60 11.35
CA PRO A 423 -4.89 -4.96 12.06
C PRO A 423 -4.80 -4.13 13.35
N SER A 424 -4.50 -4.80 14.45
CA SER A 424 -4.24 -4.15 15.73
C SER A 424 -2.81 -3.65 15.88
N THR A 425 -1.90 -4.14 15.03
CA THR A 425 -0.46 -3.95 15.20
C THR A 425 0.24 -3.82 13.85
N PHE A 426 1.06 -2.78 13.73
CA PHE A 426 1.98 -2.58 12.61
C PHE A 426 3.41 -2.91 13.04
N GLN A 427 4.17 -3.52 12.15
CA GLN A 427 5.58 -3.83 12.31
C GLN A 427 6.41 -2.78 11.57
N ILE A 428 7.39 -2.22 12.24
CA ILE A 428 8.36 -1.31 11.64
C ILE A 428 9.62 -2.12 11.31
N ILE A 429 10.01 -2.11 10.06
CA ILE A 429 11.18 -2.82 9.56
C ILE A 429 12.21 -1.85 8.99
N ASN A 430 13.48 -2.24 9.04
CA ASN A 430 14.57 -1.51 8.43
C ASN A 430 15.25 -2.41 7.39
N ILE A 431 15.34 -1.95 6.16
CA ILE A 431 15.97 -2.67 5.07
C ILE A 431 17.48 -2.51 5.20
N VAL A 432 18.22 -3.62 5.29
CA VAL A 432 19.66 -3.62 5.50
C VAL A 432 20.30 -4.68 4.60
N GLY A 433 21.20 -4.24 3.75
CA GLY A 433 21.87 -5.10 2.78
C GLY A 433 20.87 -5.81 1.84
N LYS A 434 20.92 -7.14 1.81
CA LYS A 434 20.00 -7.97 1.00
C LYS A 434 18.80 -8.52 1.78
N GLY A 435 18.43 -7.86 2.88
CA GLY A 435 17.33 -8.30 3.73
C GLY A 435 16.73 -7.15 4.52
N TRP A 436 16.08 -7.49 5.62
CA TRP A 436 15.49 -6.53 6.55
C TRP A 436 15.56 -7.06 7.98
N ARG A 437 15.40 -6.16 8.92
CA ARG A 437 15.31 -6.47 10.35
C ARG A 437 14.15 -5.75 11.00
N ASP A 438 13.66 -6.30 12.09
CA ASP A 438 12.59 -5.71 12.89
C ASP A 438 13.16 -4.56 13.73
N VAL A 439 12.56 -3.39 13.62
CA VAL A 439 12.88 -2.20 14.43
C VAL A 439 11.96 -2.14 15.64
N GLY A 440 10.69 -2.53 15.47
CA GLY A 440 9.71 -2.56 16.53
C GLY A 440 8.30 -2.67 15.98
N PHE A 441 7.35 -2.37 16.85
CA PHE A 441 5.93 -2.48 16.57
C PHE A 441 5.21 -1.20 16.97
N TRP A 442 4.09 -0.94 16.32
CA TRP A 442 3.22 0.18 16.65
C TRP A 442 1.79 -0.32 16.84
N THR A 443 1.13 0.16 17.89
CA THR A 443 -0.30 0.00 18.13
C THR A 443 -0.93 1.36 18.40
N ALA A 444 -2.22 1.51 18.06
CA ALA A 444 -2.92 2.77 18.31
C ALA A 444 -3.07 3.10 19.81
N GLN A 445 -3.03 2.08 20.67
CA GLN A 445 -3.21 2.23 22.12
C GLN A 445 -1.90 2.58 22.84
N ASP A 446 -0.81 1.87 22.51
CA ASP A 446 0.44 1.94 23.27
C ASP A 446 1.56 2.70 22.53
N GLY A 447 1.35 3.08 21.25
CA GLY A 447 2.40 3.67 20.43
C GLY A 447 3.48 2.65 20.03
N PHE A 448 4.77 3.07 20.03
CA PHE A 448 5.89 2.22 19.66
C PHE A 448 6.35 1.28 20.77
N SER A 449 6.79 0.09 20.38
CA SER A 449 7.33 -0.93 21.27
C SER A 449 8.38 -1.78 20.58
N GLN A 450 9.43 -2.16 21.30
CA GLN A 450 10.43 -3.11 20.80
C GLN A 450 9.93 -4.55 20.83
N ARG A 451 8.97 -4.88 21.68
CA ARG A 451 8.44 -6.25 21.87
C ARG A 451 6.94 -6.22 22.12
N LEU A 452 6.28 -7.27 21.71
CA LEU A 452 4.86 -7.52 21.95
C LEU A 452 4.69 -8.66 22.96
N THR A 453 3.64 -8.58 23.78
CA THR A 453 3.21 -9.69 24.64
C THR A 453 2.44 -10.73 23.83
N ARG A 454 2.06 -11.84 24.48
CA ARG A 454 1.13 -12.79 23.88
C ARG A 454 -0.20 -12.12 23.58
N PRO A 455 -0.86 -12.47 22.45
CA PRO A 455 -2.14 -11.89 22.08
C PRO A 455 -3.22 -12.22 23.11
N ARG A 456 -4.11 -11.27 23.36
CA ARG A 456 -5.37 -11.49 24.07
C ARG A 456 -6.34 -12.30 23.20
N SER A 457 -7.45 -12.74 23.80
CA SER A 457 -8.50 -13.52 23.10
C SER A 457 -9.07 -12.81 21.86
N ASN A 458 -9.03 -11.48 21.83
CA ASN A 458 -9.49 -10.65 20.71
C ASN A 458 -8.39 -10.32 19.67
N GLY A 459 -7.22 -10.95 19.74
CA GLY A 459 -6.11 -10.71 18.81
C GLY A 459 -5.28 -9.45 19.08
N THR A 460 -5.57 -8.66 20.13
CA THR A 460 -4.77 -7.47 20.48
C THR A 460 -3.52 -7.82 21.24
N TYR A 461 -2.42 -7.10 20.97
CA TYR A 461 -1.14 -7.25 21.66
C TYR A 461 -0.91 -6.06 22.60
N LEU A 462 -0.16 -6.29 23.67
CA LEU A 462 0.29 -5.23 24.56
C LEU A 462 1.77 -4.93 24.34
N SER A 463 2.10 -3.67 24.42
CA SER A 463 3.46 -3.16 24.40
C SER A 463 4.18 -3.46 25.72
N THR A 464 5.40 -3.98 25.66
CA THR A 464 6.16 -4.32 26.88
C THR A 464 7.41 -3.45 27.09
N LYS A 465 7.90 -2.81 26.06
CA LYS A 465 9.08 -1.95 26.12
C LYS A 465 8.86 -0.79 25.15
N PRO A 466 8.39 0.37 25.66
CA PRO A 466 8.19 1.55 24.83
C PRO A 466 9.55 1.99 24.29
N ASP A 467 9.72 1.94 23.01
CA ASP A 467 10.86 2.44 22.23
C ASP A 467 10.97 1.67 20.89
N LEU A 468 11.91 2.09 20.05
CA LEU A 468 12.32 1.37 18.84
C LEU A 468 13.76 0.88 18.96
N ASN A 469 14.08 -0.24 18.31
CA ASN A 469 15.46 -0.66 18.14
C ASN A 469 16.22 0.33 17.24
N PRO A 470 17.54 0.48 17.42
CA PRO A 470 18.35 1.38 16.58
C PRO A 470 18.15 1.09 15.09
N VAL A 471 18.09 2.13 14.27
CA VAL A 471 17.93 2.07 12.81
C VAL A 471 19.28 2.29 12.13
N ILE A 472 19.54 1.55 11.07
CA ILE A 472 20.61 1.85 10.11
C ILE A 472 19.98 2.67 9.00
N TRP A 473 20.41 3.90 8.84
CA TRP A 473 19.91 4.85 7.87
C TRP A 473 20.67 4.77 6.54
N PRO A 474 20.15 5.40 5.46
CA PRO A 474 20.89 5.50 4.20
C PRO A 474 22.33 6.00 4.40
N GLY A 475 23.24 5.48 3.59
CA GLY A 475 24.70 5.71 3.77
C GLY A 475 25.29 5.01 4.99
N GLU A 476 24.64 3.92 5.46
CA GLU A 476 25.07 3.06 6.60
C GLU A 476 25.26 3.85 7.92
N SER A 477 24.51 4.94 8.06
CA SER A 477 24.59 5.80 9.24
C SER A 477 23.75 5.23 10.40
N THR A 478 24.28 5.28 11.61
CA THR A 478 23.52 5.02 12.84
C THR A 478 22.95 6.28 13.48
N ASN A 479 23.41 7.46 13.00
CA ASN A 479 22.89 8.73 13.47
C ASN A 479 21.57 9.06 12.80
N ILE A 480 20.58 9.45 13.60
CA ILE A 480 19.25 9.84 13.11
C ILE A 480 19.41 11.04 12.17
N PRO A 481 18.93 10.95 10.91
CA PRO A 481 18.98 12.07 9.97
C PRO A 481 18.13 13.24 10.48
N ARG A 482 18.58 14.45 10.26
CA ARG A 482 17.82 15.66 10.63
C ARG A 482 16.49 15.79 9.88
N GLY A 483 16.38 15.14 8.73
CA GLY A 483 15.19 15.19 7.86
C GLY A 483 15.14 16.41 6.95
N TRP A 484 16.16 17.24 6.99
CA TRP A 484 16.29 18.43 6.15
C TRP A 484 17.77 18.76 5.90
N GLU A 485 18.02 19.35 4.76
CA GLU A 485 19.32 19.86 4.37
C GLU A 485 19.12 21.12 3.52
N ILE A 486 20.06 22.03 3.58
CA ILE A 486 19.99 23.18 2.70
C ILE A 486 20.46 22.76 1.33
N PRO A 487 19.65 22.99 0.30
CA PRO A 487 20.12 22.83 -1.05
C PRO A 487 21.33 23.76 -1.25
N THR A 488 22.48 23.20 -1.53
CA THR A 488 23.70 23.97 -1.83
C THR A 488 23.61 24.60 -3.22
N SER A 489 22.52 25.34 -3.49
CA SER A 489 22.38 26.16 -4.70
C SER A 489 23.30 27.39 -4.67
N GLY A 490 24.19 27.47 -3.68
CA GLY A 490 25.17 28.56 -3.55
C GLY A 490 24.60 29.92 -3.13
N LYS A 491 23.29 30.06 -3.00
CA LYS A 491 22.66 31.31 -2.56
C LYS A 491 22.66 31.35 -1.02
N LYS A 492 23.49 32.21 -0.47
CA LYS A 492 23.47 32.56 0.96
C LYS A 492 22.51 33.72 1.18
N LEU A 493 21.82 33.71 2.33
CA LEU A 493 21.08 34.89 2.79
C LEU A 493 22.08 36.03 3.01
N GLN A 494 21.92 37.12 2.28
CA GLN A 494 22.74 38.32 2.53
C GLN A 494 22.11 39.09 3.69
N VAL A 495 22.86 39.15 4.82
CA VAL A 495 22.46 39.89 6.00
C VAL A 495 23.17 41.23 6.00
N GLY A 496 22.41 42.28 5.76
CA GLY A 496 22.96 43.65 5.83
C GLY A 496 23.35 44.01 7.25
N VAL A 497 24.57 44.50 7.43
CA VAL A 497 25.10 45.01 8.70
C VAL A 497 25.46 46.47 8.50
N CYS A 498 24.74 47.34 9.18
CA CYS A 498 25.04 48.77 9.18
C CYS A 498 26.09 49.06 10.26
N THR A 499 27.22 49.58 9.85
CA THR A 499 28.28 50.02 10.78
C THR A 499 28.14 51.52 11.00
N SER A 500 27.73 51.91 12.19
CA SER A 500 27.72 53.33 12.62
C SER A 500 28.49 53.49 13.92
N ASP A 501 29.08 54.63 14.12
CA ASP A 501 29.92 54.93 15.29
C ASP A 501 29.12 55.06 16.61
N GLY A 502 27.86 54.65 16.64
CA GLY A 502 26.96 54.95 17.75
C GLY A 502 27.05 54.02 18.96
N TYR A 503 26.84 52.70 18.75
CA TYR A 503 26.75 51.72 19.85
C TYR A 503 27.43 50.39 19.48
N PRO A 504 28.77 50.30 19.65
CA PRO A 504 29.55 49.12 19.25
C PRO A 504 29.18 47.85 20.00
N GLU A 505 28.57 47.95 21.19
CA GLU A 505 28.06 46.81 21.98
C GLU A 505 26.88 46.09 21.30
N TYR A 506 26.11 46.78 20.44
CA TYR A 506 25.01 46.18 19.70
C TYR A 506 25.46 45.62 18.36
N ILE A 507 26.25 46.36 17.61
CA ILE A 507 26.81 45.94 16.31
C ILE A 507 28.20 46.54 16.14
N TYR A 508 29.18 45.66 15.96
CA TYR A 508 30.58 46.03 15.70
C TYR A 508 31.10 45.24 14.49
N ALA A 509 31.71 45.92 13.56
CA ALA A 509 32.34 45.33 12.39
C ALA A 509 33.83 45.63 12.37
N GLU A 510 34.65 44.57 12.41
CA GLU A 510 36.10 44.67 12.40
C GLU A 510 36.67 44.04 11.12
N LYS A 511 37.64 44.71 10.50
CA LYS A 511 38.37 44.11 9.37
C LYS A 511 39.30 43.03 9.96
N ASP A 512 39.20 41.83 9.46
CA ASP A 512 40.05 40.72 9.89
C ASP A 512 41.52 41.05 9.50
N PRO A 513 42.42 41.18 10.45
CA PRO A 513 43.83 41.53 10.18
C PRO A 513 44.57 40.39 9.45
N LEU A 514 44.07 39.19 9.45
CA LEU A 514 44.70 37.99 8.87
C LEU A 514 44.25 37.66 7.46
N ILE A 515 43.08 38.16 7.05
CA ILE A 515 42.48 37.85 5.71
C ILE A 515 42.05 39.13 5.04
N VAL A 516 42.76 39.50 3.99
CA VAL A 516 42.46 40.69 3.18
C VAL A 516 41.07 40.59 2.60
N GLY A 517 40.17 41.51 2.98
CA GLY A 517 38.82 41.59 2.49
C GLY A 517 37.74 40.88 3.32
N MET A 518 38.09 40.27 4.45
CA MET A 518 37.11 39.68 5.36
C MET A 518 36.81 40.64 6.52
N THR A 519 35.51 40.91 6.74
CA THR A 519 35.03 41.74 7.85
C THR A 519 34.23 40.81 8.79
N LYS A 520 34.54 40.86 10.08
CA LYS A 520 33.85 40.09 11.12
C LYS A 520 32.82 40.98 11.80
N ALA A 521 31.60 40.52 11.90
CA ALA A 521 30.54 41.15 12.67
C ALA A 521 30.51 40.59 14.10
N SER A 522 30.30 41.44 15.09
CA SER A 522 30.12 41.06 16.49
C SER A 522 29.17 42.04 17.20
N GLY A 523 28.75 41.71 18.41
CA GLY A 523 27.84 42.49 19.21
C GLY A 523 26.50 41.79 19.45
N LEU A 524 25.72 42.31 20.39
CA LEU A 524 24.49 41.69 20.89
C LEU A 524 23.49 41.32 19.76
N ALA A 525 23.29 42.19 18.79
CA ALA A 525 22.36 41.93 17.68
C ALA A 525 22.86 40.78 16.79
N ILE A 526 24.16 40.67 16.58
CA ILE A 526 24.78 39.59 15.83
C ILE A 526 24.64 38.27 16.58
N GLU A 527 24.92 38.26 17.88
CA GLU A 527 24.78 37.05 18.73
C GLU A 527 23.34 36.57 18.80
N VAL A 528 22.36 37.48 18.93
CA VAL A 528 20.94 37.14 18.90
C VAL A 528 20.55 36.55 17.56
N PHE A 529 21.02 37.11 16.45
CA PHE A 529 20.76 36.56 15.12
C PHE A 529 21.38 35.16 14.97
N GLU A 530 22.64 34.96 15.36
CA GLU A 530 23.33 33.69 15.25
C GLU A 530 22.68 32.60 16.12
N GLU A 531 22.31 32.94 17.37
CA GLU A 531 21.58 32.02 18.24
C GLU A 531 20.16 31.71 17.73
N THR A 532 19.50 32.66 17.10
CA THR A 532 18.23 32.44 16.44
C THR A 532 18.38 31.48 15.26
N VAL A 533 19.39 31.70 14.40
CA VAL A 533 19.69 30.82 13.26
C VAL A 533 20.04 29.41 13.73
N LYS A 534 20.81 29.23 14.80
CA LYS A 534 21.13 27.92 15.39
C LYS A 534 19.89 27.16 15.88
N ARG A 535 18.86 27.88 16.33
CA ARG A 535 17.59 27.30 16.83
C ARG A 535 16.55 27.07 15.75
N LEU A 536 16.78 27.53 14.52
CA LEU A 536 15.90 27.22 13.40
C LEU A 536 15.89 25.71 13.15
N PRO A 537 14.74 25.12 12.81
CA PRO A 537 14.65 23.70 12.45
C PRO A 537 15.32 23.37 11.10
N TYR A 538 15.92 24.35 10.46
CA TYR A 538 16.68 24.25 9.22
C TYR A 538 17.94 25.11 9.32
N ALA A 539 19.07 24.71 8.68
CA ALA A 539 20.25 25.55 8.59
C ALA A 539 20.02 26.64 7.53
N LEU A 540 20.29 27.86 7.87
CA LEU A 540 20.19 29.01 6.99
C LEU A 540 21.62 29.49 6.69
N PRO A 541 22.19 29.22 5.47
CA PRO A 541 23.47 29.80 5.12
C PRO A 541 23.28 31.30 4.96
N TYR A 542 24.14 32.05 5.58
CA TYR A 542 24.13 33.49 5.48
C TYR A 542 25.55 34.01 5.31
N GLU A 543 25.65 35.24 4.81
CA GLU A 543 26.88 36.02 4.79
C GLU A 543 26.53 37.45 5.16
N TYR A 544 27.42 38.09 5.91
CA TYR A 544 27.26 39.48 6.29
C TYR A 544 27.71 40.39 5.14
N VAL A 545 26.86 41.35 4.78
CA VAL A 545 27.15 42.42 3.82
C VAL A 545 27.21 43.73 4.61
N PHE A 546 28.39 44.31 4.68
CA PHE A 546 28.63 45.51 5.48
C PHE A 546 28.31 46.77 4.69
N TYR A 547 27.51 47.65 5.29
CA TYR A 547 27.16 48.96 4.77
C TYR A 547 27.78 50.04 5.66
N ASN A 548 28.73 50.77 5.08
CA ASN A 548 29.48 51.79 5.82
C ASN A 548 28.80 53.15 5.65
N THR A 549 28.33 53.76 6.75
CA THR A 549 27.69 55.08 6.77
C THR A 549 28.65 56.24 6.88
N THR A 550 29.95 55.95 7.12
CA THR A 550 30.96 56.98 7.45
C THR A 550 31.59 57.66 6.23
N GLU A 551 31.41 57.13 4.98
CA GLU A 551 32.05 57.70 3.80
C GLU A 551 31.15 58.72 3.03
N ASN A 552 29.84 58.81 3.36
CA ASN A 552 28.94 59.79 2.76
C ASN A 552 28.07 60.46 3.85
N ILE A 553 28.21 61.76 3.97
CA ILE A 553 27.55 62.61 4.99
C ILE A 553 26.00 62.64 4.83
N SER A 554 25.42 61.94 3.87
CA SER A 554 23.98 61.89 3.63
C SER A 554 23.33 60.50 3.63
N SER A 555 24.07 59.42 3.97
CA SER A 555 23.51 58.05 4.01
C SER A 555 22.75 57.83 5.30
N SER A 556 21.40 57.85 5.20
CA SER A 556 20.52 57.57 6.33
C SER A 556 20.22 56.05 6.45
N TYR A 557 19.65 55.64 7.59
CA TYR A 557 19.11 54.28 7.72
C TYR A 557 18.07 53.94 6.66
N ASP A 558 17.38 54.93 6.13
CA ASP A 558 16.42 54.77 5.03
C ASP A 558 17.12 54.33 3.75
N ASP A 559 18.31 54.85 3.45
CA ASP A 559 19.11 54.42 2.30
C ASP A 559 19.55 52.95 2.43
N PHE A 560 19.92 52.53 3.65
CA PHE A 560 20.30 51.16 3.93
C PHE A 560 19.10 50.22 3.69
N VAL A 561 17.93 50.54 4.22
CA VAL A 561 16.68 49.77 4.01
C VAL A 561 16.30 49.74 2.53
N TYR A 562 16.45 50.86 1.82
CA TYR A 562 16.19 50.95 0.38
C TYR A 562 17.16 50.08 -0.45
N GLN A 563 18.44 49.99 -0.05
CA GLN A 563 19.40 49.08 -0.72
C GLN A 563 19.02 47.61 -0.51
N VAL A 564 18.54 47.24 0.67
CA VAL A 564 18.01 45.88 0.94
C VAL A 564 16.82 45.60 0.04
N TYR A 565 15.89 46.56 -0.10
CA TYR A 565 14.73 46.44 -0.99
C TYR A 565 15.14 46.28 -2.46
N LEU A 566 16.08 47.09 -2.96
CA LEU A 566 16.56 46.99 -4.33
C LEU A 566 17.26 45.68 -4.66
N LYS A 567 18.00 45.09 -3.69
CA LYS A 567 18.62 43.77 -3.86
C LYS A 567 17.60 42.65 -3.79
N ALA A 568 16.61 42.75 -2.95
CA ALA A 568 15.52 41.78 -2.89
C ALA A 568 14.67 41.78 -4.18
N SER A 569 14.43 42.95 -4.78
CA SER A 569 13.68 43.08 -6.04
C SER A 569 14.43 42.58 -7.28
N LYS A 570 15.76 42.46 -7.22
CA LYS A 570 16.58 41.91 -8.33
C LYS A 570 16.77 40.39 -8.26
N THR A 571 16.27 39.74 -7.21
CA THR A 571 16.42 38.29 -7.00
C THR A 571 15.10 37.53 -7.20
N LEU A 572 14.01 38.22 -7.56
CA LEU A 572 12.77 37.69 -8.10
C LEU A 572 12.82 37.81 -9.65
#